data_0c91645fc79869e11f9b311e82164e05
#
_entry.id   0c91645fc79869e11f9b311e82164e05
#
_cell.length_a   1.000
_cell.length_b   1.000
_cell.length_c   1.000
_cell.angle_alpha   90.00
_cell.angle_beta   90.00
_cell.angle_gamma   90.00
#
_symmetry.space_group_name_H-M   'P 1'
#
loop_
_entity.id
_entity.type
_entity.pdbx_description
1 polymer ?
#
loop_
_entity_poly.entity_id
_entity_poly.type
_entity_poly.pdbx_seq_one_letter_code
_entity_poly.pdbx_strand_id
1 'polypeptide(L)'
;TYSFKWVSVVDWHPDRVVPGFHCAVMGLPHARKVPGDPDGELTATMVARCSQPQQQRAVLYIHGWSDLFHQAHLAAEVESWGADFHALDLRRYGRNIVAGQHSGWIDDLGEYDEEIDAAMGAILADHDSVTLMGHSTGGLIASLWADRHPHTVDGLILNSPWLDMQGSAITRSMISAASRTMCRADPDAVIRHSERDNFGRSIRRADGGEWDIP
;
A
#
# COMPACT_ATOMS: atom_id res chain seq x y z
N THR A 1 -8.58 24.32 4.11
CA THR A 1 -9.48 23.40 3.39
C THR A 1 -8.71 22.89 2.20
N TYR A 2 -8.18 21.68 2.28
CA TYR A 2 -7.58 20.99 1.14
C TYR A 2 -8.68 20.72 0.12
N SER A 3 -8.52 21.21 -1.09
CA SER A 3 -9.44 20.93 -2.19
C SER A 3 -8.81 19.77 -2.99
N PHE A 4 -9.27 18.56 -2.76
CA PHE A 4 -8.95 17.44 -3.65
C PHE A 4 -9.55 17.74 -5.02
N LYS A 5 -8.69 17.94 -6.03
CA LYS A 5 -9.12 18.33 -7.40
C LYS A 5 -9.57 17.14 -8.27
N TRP A 6 -9.66 15.95 -7.70
CA TRP A 6 -9.88 14.71 -8.45
C TRP A 6 -11.22 14.06 -8.06
N VAL A 7 -12.32 14.55 -8.61
CA VAL A 7 -13.56 13.78 -8.68
C VAL A 7 -13.57 13.09 -10.04
N SER A 8 -12.83 12.01 -10.17
CA SER A 8 -13.10 11.05 -11.23
C SER A 8 -14.19 10.11 -10.75
N VAL A 9 -15.24 9.96 -11.54
CA VAL A 9 -16.23 8.89 -11.34
C VAL A 9 -15.46 7.59 -11.27
N VAL A 10 -15.51 6.93 -10.14
CA VAL A 10 -14.80 5.66 -9.92
C VAL A 10 -15.57 4.57 -10.64
N ASP A 11 -14.97 3.95 -11.64
CA ASP A 11 -15.58 2.87 -12.41
C ASP A 11 -15.26 1.52 -11.75
N TRP A 12 -16.25 1.00 -11.01
CA TRP A 12 -16.13 -0.22 -10.23
C TRP A 12 -16.44 -1.46 -11.07
N HIS A 13 -15.54 -2.44 -11.03
CA HIS A 13 -15.70 -3.76 -11.65
C HIS A 13 -15.56 -4.87 -10.61
N PRO A 14 -16.15 -6.06 -10.82
CA PRO A 14 -15.89 -7.21 -9.96
C PRO A 14 -14.40 -7.51 -9.84
N ASP A 15 -13.90 -7.63 -8.61
CA ASP A 15 -12.50 -7.97 -8.37
C ASP A 15 -12.20 -9.42 -8.72
N ARG A 16 -11.06 -9.66 -9.38
CA ARG A 16 -10.63 -11.00 -9.79
C ARG A 16 -9.78 -11.71 -8.74
N VAL A 17 -9.28 -10.98 -7.74
CA VAL A 17 -8.40 -11.50 -6.69
C VAL A 17 -9.19 -11.90 -5.46
N VAL A 18 -10.12 -11.06 -5.01
CA VAL A 18 -10.92 -11.32 -3.82
C VAL A 18 -12.40 -11.45 -4.20
N PRO A 19 -12.95 -12.66 -4.21
CA PRO A 19 -14.37 -12.88 -4.54
C PRO A 19 -15.30 -12.06 -3.66
N GLY A 20 -16.32 -11.44 -4.27
CA GLY A 20 -17.30 -10.62 -3.57
C GLY A 20 -16.85 -9.18 -3.30
N PHE A 21 -15.70 -8.79 -3.84
CA PHE A 21 -15.23 -7.40 -3.86
C PHE A 21 -15.31 -6.81 -5.27
N HIS A 22 -15.18 -5.48 -5.31
CA HIS A 22 -15.05 -4.69 -6.54
C HIS A 22 -13.72 -3.97 -6.51
N CYS A 23 -13.17 -3.70 -7.68
CA CYS A 23 -11.95 -2.91 -7.84
C CYS A 23 -12.18 -1.79 -8.84
N ALA A 24 -11.46 -0.70 -8.66
CA ALA A 24 -11.43 0.44 -9.56
C ALA A 24 -9.98 0.86 -9.81
N VAL A 25 -9.63 0.96 -11.08
CA VAL A 25 -8.29 1.34 -11.51
C VAL A 25 -8.21 2.86 -11.63
N MET A 26 -7.21 3.44 -10.99
CA MET A 26 -6.91 4.88 -11.00
C MET A 26 -5.64 5.13 -11.79
N GLY A 27 -5.70 6.00 -12.80
CA GLY A 27 -4.51 6.45 -13.55
C GLY A 27 -3.66 7.39 -12.69
N LEU A 28 -2.34 7.33 -12.87
CA LEU A 28 -1.36 8.13 -12.16
C LEU A 28 -0.56 8.98 -13.18
N PRO A 29 -1.13 10.10 -13.64
CA PRO A 29 -0.55 10.90 -14.73
C PRO A 29 0.78 11.57 -14.37
N HIS A 30 1.06 11.75 -13.07
CA HIS A 30 2.30 12.38 -12.59
C HIS A 30 3.34 11.35 -12.15
N ALA A 31 3.00 10.06 -12.21
CA ALA A 31 3.89 9.00 -11.79
C ALA A 31 5.17 8.95 -12.64
N ARG A 32 6.31 8.99 -11.96
CA ARG A 32 7.60 8.84 -12.63
C ARG A 32 7.76 7.42 -13.16
N LYS A 33 8.12 7.30 -14.44
CA LYS A 33 8.41 6.02 -15.09
C LYS A 33 9.88 5.65 -15.00
N VAL A 34 10.12 4.36 -14.98
CA VAL A 34 11.46 3.75 -15.01
C VAL A 34 11.51 2.62 -16.04
N PRO A 35 12.71 2.15 -16.42
CA PRO A 35 12.83 1.02 -17.34
C PRO A 35 12.01 -0.19 -16.83
N GLY A 36 11.26 -0.79 -17.74
CA GLY A 36 10.34 -1.91 -17.43
C GLY A 36 8.89 -1.48 -17.14
N ASP A 37 8.61 -0.19 -16.94
CA ASP A 37 7.24 0.30 -16.83
C ASP A 37 6.50 0.26 -18.19
N PRO A 38 5.17 0.12 -18.22
CA PRO A 38 4.39 0.11 -19.44
C PRO A 38 4.45 1.47 -20.17
N ASP A 39 4.19 1.48 -21.47
CA ASP A 39 4.13 2.71 -22.26
C ASP A 39 2.99 3.65 -21.81
N GLY A 40 1.87 3.10 -21.33
CA GLY A 40 0.73 3.84 -20.78
C GLY A 40 0.99 4.43 -19.41
N GLU A 41 0.00 5.06 -18.80
CA GLU A 41 0.07 5.55 -17.43
C GLU A 41 0.29 4.41 -16.43
N LEU A 42 1.01 4.69 -15.35
CA LEU A 42 1.00 3.82 -14.19
C LEU A 42 -0.36 3.90 -13.50
N THR A 43 -0.69 2.85 -12.78
CA THR A 43 -1.98 2.75 -12.09
C THR A 43 -1.83 2.38 -10.64
N ALA A 44 -2.80 2.77 -9.85
CA ALA A 44 -3.12 2.21 -8.55
C ALA A 44 -4.53 1.60 -8.61
N THR A 45 -4.85 0.70 -7.70
CA THR A 45 -6.17 0.05 -7.69
C THR A 45 -6.81 0.17 -6.32
N MET A 46 -7.98 0.79 -6.28
CA MET A 46 -8.83 0.80 -5.10
C MET A 46 -9.71 -0.44 -5.09
N VAL A 47 -9.90 -1.06 -3.92
CA VAL A 47 -10.72 -2.26 -3.75
C VAL A 47 -11.71 -2.02 -2.61
N ALA A 48 -12.97 -2.38 -2.81
CA ALA A 48 -14.02 -2.29 -1.81
C ALA A 48 -15.02 -3.45 -1.93
N ARG A 49 -15.73 -3.78 -0.86
CA ARG A 49 -16.78 -4.79 -0.94
C ARG A 49 -18.00 -4.27 -1.71
N CYS A 50 -18.40 -3.05 -1.47
CA CYS A 50 -19.52 -2.41 -2.14
C CYS A 50 -19.03 -1.25 -3.02
N SER A 51 -19.60 -1.11 -4.21
CA SER A 51 -19.34 0.00 -5.12
C SER A 51 -20.10 1.28 -4.76
N GLN A 52 -20.99 1.20 -3.78
CA GLN A 52 -21.77 2.32 -3.25
C GLN A 52 -21.59 2.40 -1.74
N PRO A 53 -21.49 3.61 -1.16
CA PRO A 53 -21.31 3.78 0.27
C PRO A 53 -22.50 3.21 1.05
N GLN A 54 -22.18 2.54 2.15
CA GLN A 54 -23.16 1.96 3.08
C GLN A 54 -23.12 2.67 4.44
N GLN A 55 -22.02 3.35 4.76
CA GLN A 55 -21.75 4.01 6.02
C GLN A 55 -21.31 5.46 5.78
N GLN A 56 -21.34 6.28 6.80
CA GLN A 56 -20.79 7.64 6.76
C GLN A 56 -19.29 7.71 7.01
N ARG A 57 -18.74 6.65 7.59
CA ARG A 57 -17.31 6.52 7.90
C ARG A 57 -16.66 5.51 6.97
N ALA A 58 -15.42 5.77 6.61
CA ALA A 58 -14.62 4.85 5.82
C ALA A 58 -13.27 4.55 6.48
N VAL A 59 -12.70 3.40 6.14
CA VAL A 59 -11.31 3.06 6.40
C VAL A 59 -10.62 2.84 5.06
N LEU A 60 -9.48 3.49 4.84
CA LEU A 60 -8.58 3.23 3.72
C LEU A 60 -7.37 2.44 4.20
N TYR A 61 -7.21 1.21 3.72
CA TYR A 61 -6.11 0.31 4.06
C TYR A 61 -5.01 0.34 3.01
N ILE A 62 -3.75 0.45 3.46
CA ILE A 62 -2.53 0.36 2.63
C ILE A 62 -1.75 -0.89 3.04
N HIS A 63 -1.46 -1.75 2.06
CA HIS A 63 -0.76 -3.02 2.24
C HIS A 63 0.75 -2.86 2.53
N GLY A 64 1.42 -3.95 2.90
CA GLY A 64 2.85 -4.02 3.14
C GLY A 64 3.70 -4.24 1.88
N TRP A 65 5.02 -4.40 2.10
CA TRP A 65 5.96 -4.72 1.02
C TRP A 65 5.64 -6.06 0.37
N SER A 66 5.73 -6.10 -0.96
CA SER A 66 5.48 -7.33 -1.75
C SER A 66 4.11 -7.96 -1.52
N ASP A 67 3.11 -7.13 -1.19
CA ASP A 67 1.76 -7.54 -0.82
C ASP A 67 0.72 -6.86 -1.73
N LEU A 68 -0.54 -7.17 -1.52
CA LEU A 68 -1.74 -6.58 -2.11
C LEU A 68 -2.90 -6.80 -1.15
N PHE A 69 -4.04 -6.16 -1.39
CA PHE A 69 -5.20 -6.49 -0.59
C PHE A 69 -5.79 -7.85 -0.96
N HIS A 70 -5.84 -8.75 0.03
CA HIS A 70 -6.49 -10.06 -0.06
C HIS A 70 -7.19 -10.48 1.25
N GLN A 71 -7.08 -9.68 2.30
CA GLN A 71 -7.53 -9.99 3.66
C GLN A 71 -9.02 -9.69 3.84
N ALA A 72 -9.91 -10.48 3.21
CA ALA A 72 -11.36 -10.30 3.27
C ALA A 72 -11.93 -10.27 4.70
N HIS A 73 -11.27 -10.98 5.65
CA HIS A 73 -11.65 -10.97 7.06
C HIS A 73 -11.38 -9.62 7.74
N LEU A 74 -10.31 -8.91 7.35
CA LEU A 74 -10.04 -7.57 7.84
C LEU A 74 -11.13 -6.59 7.39
N ALA A 75 -11.57 -6.68 6.14
CA ALA A 75 -12.68 -5.86 5.65
C ALA A 75 -13.96 -6.13 6.45
N ALA A 76 -14.29 -7.40 6.69
CA ALA A 76 -15.47 -7.77 7.49
C ALA A 76 -15.39 -7.25 8.93
N GLU A 77 -14.20 -7.27 9.53
CA GLU A 77 -14.00 -6.72 10.88
C GLU A 77 -14.24 -5.21 10.90
N VAL A 78 -13.65 -4.45 9.96
CA VAL A 78 -13.84 -3.00 9.85
C VAL A 78 -15.31 -2.65 9.59
N GLU A 79 -15.98 -3.39 8.72
CA GLU A 79 -17.41 -3.20 8.45
C GLU A 79 -18.26 -3.44 9.71
N SER A 80 -17.85 -4.35 10.59
CA SER A 80 -18.52 -4.57 11.88
C SER A 80 -18.44 -3.36 12.82
N TRP A 81 -17.47 -2.46 12.62
CA TRP A 81 -17.35 -1.19 13.35
C TRP A 81 -18.27 -0.10 12.81
N GLY A 82 -19.02 -0.37 11.75
CA GLY A 82 -19.90 0.59 11.07
C GLY A 82 -19.10 1.58 10.22
N ALA A 83 -18.11 1.11 9.50
CA ALA A 83 -17.35 1.86 8.51
C ALA A 83 -17.25 1.08 7.20
N ASP A 84 -17.27 1.76 6.07
CA ASP A 84 -16.99 1.13 4.77
C ASP A 84 -15.49 0.87 4.63
N PHE A 85 -15.14 -0.33 4.17
CA PHE A 85 -13.75 -0.72 3.97
C PHE A 85 -13.32 -0.49 2.53
N HIS A 86 -12.22 0.23 2.39
CA HIS A 86 -11.50 0.41 1.14
C HIS A 86 -10.04 -0.02 1.33
N ALA A 87 -9.46 -0.63 0.31
CA ALA A 87 -8.04 -0.92 0.26
C ALA A 87 -7.43 -0.29 -0.98
N LEU A 88 -6.14 0.04 -0.91
CA LEU A 88 -5.37 0.61 -2.00
C LEU A 88 -4.18 -0.30 -2.32
N ASP A 89 -4.19 -0.91 -3.51
CA ASP A 89 -2.99 -1.50 -4.08
C ASP A 89 -2.18 -0.38 -4.75
N LEU A 90 -0.97 -0.15 -4.24
CA LEU A 90 -0.08 0.91 -4.71
C LEU A 90 0.47 0.59 -6.12
N ARG A 91 1.00 1.62 -6.81
CA ARG A 91 1.70 1.43 -8.09
C ARG A 91 2.79 0.35 -7.98
N ARG A 92 2.96 -0.46 -8.99
CA ARG A 92 3.95 -1.56 -9.08
C ARG A 92 3.77 -2.64 -8.01
N TYR A 93 2.57 -2.75 -7.43
CA TYR A 93 2.19 -3.84 -6.51
C TYR A 93 0.90 -4.52 -6.98
N GLY A 94 0.73 -5.75 -6.55
CA GLY A 94 -0.52 -6.50 -6.63
C GLY A 94 -1.18 -6.44 -8.01
N ARG A 95 -2.37 -5.83 -8.07
CA ARG A 95 -3.18 -5.70 -9.29
C ARG A 95 -2.55 -4.79 -10.35
N ASN A 96 -1.55 -3.99 -9.98
CA ASN A 96 -0.91 -2.99 -10.85
C ASN A 96 0.42 -3.45 -11.44
N ILE A 97 0.86 -4.69 -11.16
CA ILE A 97 2.11 -5.22 -11.71
C ILE A 97 1.89 -5.68 -13.15
N VAL A 98 2.79 -5.26 -14.04
CA VAL A 98 2.90 -5.78 -15.40
C VAL A 98 4.21 -6.53 -15.61
N ALA A 99 4.25 -7.43 -16.59
CA ALA A 99 5.43 -8.22 -16.87
C ALA A 99 6.64 -7.33 -17.23
N GLY A 100 7.79 -7.62 -16.63
CA GLY A 100 9.04 -6.87 -16.83
C GLY A 100 9.22 -5.67 -15.91
N GLN A 101 8.23 -5.31 -15.13
CA GLN A 101 8.27 -4.20 -14.19
C GLN A 101 9.05 -4.54 -12.91
N HIS A 102 9.79 -3.58 -12.37
CA HIS A 102 10.41 -3.69 -11.05
C HIS A 102 9.35 -3.54 -9.96
N SER A 103 8.91 -4.66 -9.39
CA SER A 103 7.89 -4.69 -8.34
C SER A 103 8.29 -3.83 -7.16
N GLY A 104 7.39 -2.96 -6.71
CA GLY A 104 7.56 -2.09 -5.54
C GLY A 104 8.66 -1.03 -5.67
N TRP A 105 9.20 -0.81 -6.86
CA TRP A 105 10.21 0.23 -7.07
C TRP A 105 9.59 1.62 -6.86
N ILE A 106 10.25 2.42 -6.03
CA ILE A 106 9.94 3.81 -5.75
C ILE A 106 11.23 4.55 -5.41
N ASP A 107 11.35 5.80 -5.80
CA ASP A 107 12.51 6.64 -5.51
C ASP A 107 12.32 7.45 -4.23
N ASP A 108 11.11 7.97 -4.05
CA ASP A 108 10.70 8.73 -2.88
C ASP A 108 9.32 8.27 -2.42
N LEU A 109 9.16 8.00 -1.12
CA LEU A 109 7.87 7.58 -0.55
C LEU A 109 6.79 8.66 -0.67
N GLY A 110 7.17 9.93 -0.88
CA GLY A 110 6.23 11.01 -1.19
C GLY A 110 5.55 10.86 -2.55
N GLU A 111 6.10 10.07 -3.47
CA GLU A 111 5.44 9.78 -4.75
C GLU A 111 4.13 9.01 -4.59
N TYR A 112 3.96 8.26 -3.49
CA TYR A 112 2.70 7.57 -3.18
C TYR A 112 1.57 8.53 -2.78
N ASP A 113 1.85 9.81 -2.55
CA ASP A 113 0.81 10.80 -2.26
C ASP A 113 -0.19 10.89 -3.41
N GLU A 114 0.24 10.69 -4.66
CA GLU A 114 -0.65 10.76 -5.83
C GLU A 114 -1.80 9.75 -5.75
N GLU A 115 -1.51 8.48 -5.50
CA GLU A 115 -2.56 7.46 -5.40
C GLU A 115 -3.35 7.55 -4.10
N ILE A 116 -2.72 7.95 -3.01
CA ILE A 116 -3.43 8.12 -1.74
C ILE A 116 -4.39 9.30 -1.84
N ASP A 117 -3.96 10.42 -2.41
CA ASP A 117 -4.80 11.60 -2.65
C ASP A 117 -5.98 11.28 -3.57
N ALA A 118 -5.73 10.48 -4.63
CA ALA A 118 -6.79 10.05 -5.54
C ALA A 118 -7.82 9.17 -4.81
N ALA A 119 -7.37 8.20 -4.01
CA ALA A 119 -8.24 7.33 -3.23
C ALA A 119 -9.01 8.12 -2.15
N MET A 120 -8.33 8.99 -1.41
CA MET A 120 -8.94 9.86 -0.40
C MET A 120 -10.00 10.79 -1.02
N GLY A 121 -9.70 11.39 -2.18
CA GLY A 121 -10.65 12.23 -2.90
C GLY A 121 -11.92 11.48 -3.32
N ALA A 122 -11.76 10.24 -3.79
CA ALA A 122 -12.89 9.38 -4.16
C ALA A 122 -13.74 8.97 -2.94
N ILE A 123 -13.10 8.63 -1.82
CA ILE A 123 -13.80 8.22 -0.60
C ILE A 123 -14.51 9.40 0.06
N LEU A 124 -13.86 10.55 0.19
CA LEU A 124 -14.41 11.75 0.83
C LEU A 124 -15.52 12.44 0.01
N ALA A 125 -15.71 12.04 -1.25
CA ALA A 125 -16.85 12.49 -2.03
C ALA A 125 -18.18 11.95 -1.46
N ASP A 126 -18.14 10.78 -0.82
CA ASP A 126 -19.32 10.03 -0.37
C ASP A 126 -19.31 9.71 1.14
N HIS A 127 -18.24 10.06 1.87
CA HIS A 127 -18.10 9.77 3.30
C HIS A 127 -17.72 11.04 4.08
N ASP A 128 -18.22 11.13 5.31
CA ASP A 128 -17.99 12.28 6.20
C ASP A 128 -16.60 12.22 6.88
N SER A 129 -16.05 11.01 7.05
CA SER A 129 -14.77 10.80 7.75
C SER A 129 -14.01 9.57 7.24
N VAL A 130 -12.67 9.66 7.27
CA VAL A 130 -11.78 8.57 6.86
C VAL A 130 -10.73 8.29 7.91
N THR A 131 -10.58 7.02 8.26
CA THR A 131 -9.44 6.50 9.02
C THR A 131 -8.46 5.85 8.07
N LEU A 132 -7.20 6.28 8.09
CA LEU A 132 -6.14 5.66 7.31
C LEU A 132 -5.55 4.48 8.09
N MET A 133 -5.43 3.32 7.47
CA MET A 133 -4.88 2.11 8.09
C MET A 133 -3.72 1.59 7.25
N GLY A 134 -2.58 1.29 7.88
CA GLY A 134 -1.42 0.77 7.18
C GLY A 134 -0.77 -0.43 7.87
N HIS A 135 -0.34 -1.42 7.06
CA HIS A 135 0.41 -2.58 7.52
C HIS A 135 1.87 -2.49 7.08
N SER A 136 2.82 -2.77 7.99
CA SER A 136 4.25 -2.84 7.68
C SER A 136 4.76 -1.57 6.95
N THR A 137 5.29 -1.68 5.72
CA THR A 137 5.67 -0.51 4.90
C THR A 137 4.50 0.39 4.57
N GLY A 138 3.28 -0.14 4.41
CA GLY A 138 2.06 0.66 4.28
C GLY A 138 1.80 1.53 5.51
N GLY A 139 2.17 1.05 6.70
CA GLY A 139 2.12 1.85 7.93
C GLY A 139 3.12 3.01 7.94
N LEU A 140 4.33 2.83 7.39
CA LEU A 140 5.29 3.91 7.18
C LEU A 140 4.74 4.93 6.18
N ILE A 141 4.25 4.48 5.03
CA ILE A 141 3.69 5.34 3.97
C ILE A 141 2.51 6.15 4.53
N ALA A 142 1.56 5.49 5.22
CA ALA A 142 0.41 6.13 5.84
C ALA A 142 0.81 7.20 6.87
N SER A 143 1.83 6.92 7.69
CA SER A 143 2.34 7.87 8.68
C SER A 143 2.96 9.10 8.03
N LEU A 144 3.79 8.91 7.00
CA LEU A 144 4.43 10.00 6.26
C LEU A 144 3.41 10.84 5.48
N TRP A 145 2.41 10.20 4.88
CA TRP A 145 1.33 10.90 4.20
C TRP A 145 0.50 11.75 5.19
N ALA A 146 0.11 11.18 6.33
CA ALA A 146 -0.66 11.89 7.35
C ALA A 146 0.10 13.09 7.94
N ASP A 147 1.43 12.99 8.09
CA ASP A 147 2.29 14.10 8.52
C ASP A 147 2.30 15.24 7.49
N ARG A 148 2.37 14.91 6.19
CA ARG A 148 2.31 15.91 5.10
C ARG A 148 0.90 16.50 4.90
N HIS A 149 -0.15 15.78 5.32
CA HIS A 149 -1.56 16.17 5.14
C HIS A 149 -2.29 16.30 6.50
N PRO A 150 -1.87 17.23 7.37
CA PRO A 150 -2.45 17.35 8.71
C PRO A 150 -3.94 17.67 8.64
N HIS A 151 -4.71 17.07 9.55
CA HIS A 151 -6.17 17.25 9.67
C HIS A 151 -7.01 16.70 8.49
N THR A 152 -6.45 15.84 7.66
CA THR A 152 -7.16 15.24 6.53
C THR A 152 -7.84 13.91 6.91
N VAL A 153 -7.28 13.20 7.87
CA VAL A 153 -7.85 11.94 8.40
C VAL A 153 -8.29 12.11 9.84
N ASP A 154 -9.34 11.38 10.22
CA ASP A 154 -9.90 11.38 11.58
C ASP A 154 -9.19 10.39 12.49
N GLY A 155 -8.47 9.42 11.92
CA GLY A 155 -7.71 8.42 12.63
C GLY A 155 -6.60 7.78 11.79
N LEU A 156 -5.62 7.23 12.50
CA LEU A 156 -4.52 6.47 11.90
C LEU A 156 -4.35 5.16 12.67
N ILE A 157 -4.54 4.03 11.98
CA ILE A 157 -4.34 2.69 12.52
C ILE A 157 -3.07 2.10 11.92
N LEU A 158 -2.12 1.76 12.77
CA LEU A 158 -0.82 1.22 12.37
C LEU A 158 -0.67 -0.22 12.86
N ASN A 159 -0.67 -1.17 11.92
CA ASN A 159 -0.44 -2.57 12.20
C ASN A 159 1.01 -2.92 11.86
N SER A 160 1.83 -3.17 12.91
CA SER A 160 3.26 -3.51 12.76
C SER A 160 4.01 -2.57 11.78
N PRO A 161 3.90 -1.24 11.92
CA PRO A 161 4.46 -0.31 10.95
C PRO A 161 5.98 -0.43 10.90
N TRP A 162 6.54 -0.39 9.69
CA TRP A 162 8.00 -0.45 9.50
C TRP A 162 8.60 0.97 9.59
N LEU A 163 8.63 1.54 10.78
CA LEU A 163 9.07 2.93 11.00
C LEU A 163 10.59 3.09 11.08
N ASP A 164 11.33 2.01 11.38
CA ASP A 164 12.79 2.04 11.46
C ASP A 164 13.37 0.64 11.19
N MET A 165 14.62 0.61 10.73
CA MET A 165 15.38 -0.64 10.58
C MET A 165 15.86 -1.14 11.94
N GLN A 166 15.68 -2.43 12.19
CA GLN A 166 16.21 -3.07 13.40
C GLN A 166 17.75 -3.06 13.36
N GLY A 167 18.37 -2.82 14.52
CA GLY A 167 19.81 -2.81 14.69
C GLY A 167 20.36 -1.56 15.36
N SER A 168 21.66 -1.56 15.64
CA SER A 168 22.33 -0.39 16.24
C SER A 168 22.40 0.78 15.25
N ALA A 169 22.50 2.02 15.74
CA ALA A 169 22.66 3.21 14.90
C ALA A 169 23.87 3.07 13.96
N ILE A 170 24.94 2.41 14.42
CA ILE A 170 26.15 2.16 13.59
C ILE A 170 25.81 1.21 12.45
N THR A 171 25.11 0.10 12.73
CA THR A 171 24.71 -0.88 11.72
C THR A 171 23.81 -0.23 10.66
N ARG A 172 22.82 0.55 11.07
CA ARG A 172 21.93 1.28 10.17
C ARG A 172 22.69 2.27 9.28
N SER A 173 23.62 3.04 9.86
CA SER A 173 24.47 3.98 9.09
C SER A 173 25.34 3.28 8.07
N MET A 174 25.92 2.12 8.42
CA MET A 174 26.75 1.33 7.50
C MET A 174 25.92 0.76 6.34
N ILE A 175 24.75 0.22 6.61
CA ILE A 175 23.83 -0.29 5.58
C ILE A 175 23.41 0.87 4.66
N SER A 176 23.00 2.00 5.21
CA SER A 176 22.60 3.18 4.43
C SER A 176 23.73 3.71 3.54
N ALA A 177 24.95 3.75 4.06
CA ALA A 177 26.12 4.21 3.27
C ALA A 177 26.46 3.23 2.14
N ALA A 178 26.44 1.91 2.42
CA ALA A 178 26.67 0.88 1.43
C ALA A 178 25.60 0.89 0.32
N SER A 179 24.32 0.97 0.71
CA SER A 179 23.19 1.06 -0.24
C SER A 179 23.29 2.29 -1.14
N ARG A 180 23.60 3.47 -0.58
CA ARG A 180 23.79 4.70 -1.38
C ARG A 180 24.93 4.58 -2.38
N THR A 181 26.03 3.95 -1.98
CA THR A 181 27.18 3.75 -2.88
C THR A 181 26.82 2.81 -4.01
N MET A 182 26.10 1.73 -3.71
CA MET A 182 25.66 0.74 -4.69
C MET A 182 24.65 1.34 -5.66
N CYS A 183 23.61 2.04 -5.17
CA CYS A 183 22.63 2.71 -6.02
C CYS A 183 23.21 3.79 -6.91
N ARG A 184 24.35 4.44 -6.50
CA ARG A 184 25.03 5.40 -7.37
C ARG A 184 25.81 4.72 -8.50
N ALA A 185 26.34 3.53 -8.24
CA ALA A 185 27.07 2.75 -9.24
C ALA A 185 26.15 2.02 -10.21
N ASP A 186 25.03 1.51 -9.69
CA ASP A 186 24.00 0.79 -10.43
C ASP A 186 22.64 1.06 -9.77
N PRO A 187 21.83 1.97 -10.33
CA PRO A 187 20.49 2.27 -9.80
C PRO A 187 19.54 1.08 -9.78
N ASP A 188 19.78 0.10 -10.66
CA ASP A 188 18.95 -1.11 -10.79
C ASP A 188 19.51 -2.30 -10.01
N ALA A 189 20.57 -2.09 -9.20
CA ALA A 189 21.18 -3.12 -8.40
C ALA A 189 20.18 -3.74 -7.42
N VAL A 190 19.94 -5.05 -7.57
CA VAL A 190 19.09 -5.82 -6.68
C VAL A 190 19.94 -6.40 -5.55
N ILE A 191 19.69 -5.93 -4.32
CA ILE A 191 20.23 -6.62 -3.14
C ILE A 191 19.42 -7.90 -2.94
N ARG A 192 19.97 -9.02 -3.42
CA ARG A 192 19.38 -10.32 -3.09
C ARG A 192 19.56 -10.57 -1.60
N HIS A 193 18.49 -10.41 -0.83
CA HIS A 193 18.46 -10.99 0.50
C HIS A 193 18.71 -12.50 0.34
N SER A 194 19.65 -13.05 1.14
CA SER A 194 19.77 -14.49 1.22
C SER A 194 18.42 -15.03 1.65
N GLU A 195 17.87 -15.94 0.86
CA GLU A 195 16.58 -16.62 1.06
C GLU A 195 16.55 -17.51 2.31
N ARG A 196 17.10 -17.04 3.41
CA ARG A 196 16.76 -17.62 4.70
C ARG A 196 15.45 -16.97 5.08
N ASP A 197 14.36 -17.56 4.61
CA ASP A 197 13.01 -17.31 5.12
C ASP A 197 12.95 -17.71 6.61
N ASN A 198 13.70 -16.99 7.41
CA ASN A 198 13.76 -17.22 8.85
C ASN A 198 12.41 -16.91 9.48
N PHE A 199 11.65 -15.95 8.90
CA PHE A 199 10.33 -15.62 9.40
C PHE A 199 9.31 -16.71 9.04
N GLY A 200 9.21 -17.09 7.76
CA GLY A 200 8.31 -18.15 7.34
C GLY A 200 8.60 -19.47 8.08
N ARG A 201 9.87 -19.80 8.29
CA ARG A 201 10.26 -20.98 9.07
C ARG A 201 9.87 -20.87 10.55
N SER A 202 9.97 -19.70 11.15
CA SER A 202 9.62 -19.51 12.56
C SER A 202 8.13 -19.66 12.84
N ILE A 203 7.26 -19.50 11.83
CA ILE A 203 5.83 -19.63 11.97
C ILE A 203 5.26 -20.94 11.46
N ARG A 204 5.95 -21.65 10.54
CA ARG A 204 5.48 -22.94 10.01
C ARG A 204 5.60 -24.04 11.05
N ARG A 205 4.53 -24.81 11.24
CA ARG A 205 4.53 -25.97 12.17
C ARG A 205 5.55 -27.04 11.76
N ALA A 206 5.75 -27.25 10.47
CA ALA A 206 6.77 -28.15 9.95
C ALA A 206 8.20 -27.81 10.40
N ASP A 207 8.48 -26.54 10.70
CA ASP A 207 9.76 -26.02 11.14
C ASP A 207 9.79 -25.68 12.65
N GLY A 208 8.74 -26.06 13.41
CA GLY A 208 8.61 -25.82 14.84
C GLY A 208 7.78 -24.61 15.24
N GLY A 209 7.12 -23.93 14.30
CA GLY A 209 6.15 -22.85 14.54
C GLY A 209 4.74 -23.38 14.85
N GLU A 210 3.77 -22.48 14.95
CA GLU A 210 2.39 -22.80 15.36
C GLU A 210 1.40 -22.94 14.19
N TRP A 211 1.77 -22.56 12.97
CA TRP A 211 0.86 -22.44 11.83
C TRP A 211 1.06 -23.52 10.76
N ASP A 212 -0.02 -24.12 10.32
CA ASP A 212 -0.04 -25.03 9.16
C ASP A 212 -0.04 -24.21 7.86
N ILE A 213 1.14 -23.71 7.47
CA ILE A 213 1.34 -22.96 6.22
C ILE A 213 2.04 -23.89 5.23
N PRO A 214 1.55 -23.99 3.95
CA PRO A 214 2.14 -24.83 2.92
C PRO A 214 3.58 -24.43 2.54
#